data_bb833864f21ae49b01618753b7961153
#
_entry.id   bb833864f21ae49b01618753b7961153
#
_cell.length_a   1.000
_cell.length_b   1.000
_cell.length_c   1.000
_cell.angle_alpha   90.00
_cell.angle_beta   90.00
_cell.angle_gamma   90.00
#
_symmetry.space_group_name_H-M   'P 1'
#
loop_
_entity.id
_entity.type
_entity.pdbx_description
1 polymer ?
#
loop_
_entity_poly.entity_id
_entity_poly.type
_entity_poly.pdbx_seq_one_letter_code
_entity_poly.pdbx_strand_id
1 'polypeptide(L)'
;TQPWQVALVSATMMFHAAFSAYNVHELIGQTHSTPLLGLTESAVAIISSWVLADLGSGILHWSVDNYGNGSTPIMGNIIAAFQGHHSAPWTITERGFCNNVYKLCTPFGIPTVLALSYFTGFAPLPSLFITVFCAMEILSQELHKWSHMTKKEVPGWVNWMQEVGLSIHRTDHANHHKAPYEGNYCIISGICNPALDQSGFFRRLEHLVYNINGVESNAWKLDGALRTKTLNGDYSL
;
A
#
# COMPACT_ATOMS: atom_id res chain seq x y z
N THR A 1 8.44 14.38 -15.24
CA THR A 1 9.40 13.35 -14.80
C THR A 1 10.82 13.83 -15.09
N GLN A 2 11.70 13.83 -14.10
CA GLN A 2 13.10 14.22 -14.25
C GLN A 2 13.97 12.99 -14.56
N PRO A 3 15.11 13.16 -15.28
CA PRO A 3 15.98 12.03 -15.65
C PRO A 3 16.47 11.20 -14.45
N TRP A 4 16.81 11.84 -13.32
CA TRP A 4 17.24 11.15 -12.10
C TRP A 4 16.12 10.32 -11.47
N GLN A 5 14.85 10.73 -11.59
CA GLN A 5 13.70 9.93 -11.13
C GLN A 5 13.57 8.64 -11.96
N VAL A 6 13.78 8.76 -13.28
CA VAL A 6 13.78 7.59 -14.16
C VAL A 6 14.91 6.63 -13.78
N ALA A 7 16.12 7.15 -13.58
CA ALA A 7 17.26 6.32 -13.20
C ALA A 7 17.04 5.61 -11.85
N LEU A 8 16.58 6.34 -10.83
CA LEU A 8 16.30 5.78 -9.51
C LEU A 8 15.24 4.68 -9.57
N VAL A 9 14.08 4.97 -10.19
CA VAL A 9 12.98 4.00 -10.27
C VAL A 9 13.39 2.78 -11.09
N SER A 10 14.04 2.97 -12.25
CA SER A 10 14.51 1.86 -13.09
C SER A 10 15.49 0.97 -12.35
N ALA A 11 16.51 1.56 -11.69
CA ALA A 11 17.49 0.78 -10.91
C ALA A 11 16.81 0.00 -9.78
N THR A 12 15.90 0.65 -9.05
CA THR A 12 15.16 0.01 -7.96
C THR A 12 14.30 -1.13 -8.46
N MET A 13 13.49 -0.93 -9.49
CA MET A 13 12.60 -1.98 -10.03
C MET A 13 13.36 -3.14 -10.66
N MET A 14 14.47 -2.86 -11.36
CA MET A 14 15.34 -3.89 -11.91
C MET A 14 16.00 -4.72 -10.80
N PHE A 15 16.45 -4.10 -9.73
CA PHE A 15 16.97 -4.79 -8.56
C PHE A 15 15.92 -5.71 -7.93
N HIS A 16 14.71 -5.20 -7.67
CA HIS A 16 13.63 -6.00 -7.08
C HIS A 16 13.28 -7.20 -7.95
N ALA A 17 13.18 -7.01 -9.26
CA ALA A 17 12.92 -8.10 -10.20
C ALA A 17 14.05 -9.15 -10.20
N ALA A 18 15.31 -8.71 -10.30
CA ALA A 18 16.46 -9.60 -10.33
C ALA A 18 16.66 -10.34 -9.00
N PHE A 19 16.50 -9.65 -7.86
CA PHE A 19 16.68 -10.26 -6.54
C PHE A 19 15.52 -11.21 -6.20
N SER A 20 14.29 -10.91 -6.62
CA SER A 20 13.18 -11.87 -6.54
C SER A 20 13.44 -13.12 -7.37
N ALA A 21 13.87 -12.97 -8.63
CA ALA A 21 14.19 -14.09 -9.48
C ALA A 21 15.34 -14.95 -8.92
N TYR A 22 16.36 -14.32 -8.35
CA TYR A 22 17.45 -15.01 -7.65
C TYR A 22 16.93 -15.85 -6.48
N ASN A 23 16.11 -15.27 -5.59
CA ASN A 23 15.58 -15.98 -4.44
C ASN A 23 14.64 -17.14 -4.84
N VAL A 24 13.83 -16.98 -5.88
CA VAL A 24 13.01 -18.08 -6.45
C VAL A 24 13.91 -19.20 -6.99
N HIS A 25 14.98 -18.84 -7.71
CA HIS A 25 15.96 -19.83 -8.22
C HIS A 25 16.61 -20.60 -7.07
N GLU A 26 17.05 -19.93 -6.00
CA GLU A 26 17.62 -20.55 -4.81
C GLU A 26 16.63 -21.51 -4.13
N LEU A 27 15.36 -21.10 -3.96
CA LEU A 27 14.32 -21.95 -3.36
C LEU A 27 14.08 -23.22 -4.16
N ILE A 28 14.05 -23.13 -5.50
CA ILE A 28 13.88 -24.28 -6.37
C ILE A 28 15.12 -25.19 -6.37
N GLY A 29 16.33 -24.60 -6.26
CA GLY A 29 17.61 -25.28 -6.32
C GLY A 29 18.10 -25.89 -5.01
N GLN A 30 17.43 -25.67 -3.87
CA GLN A 30 17.85 -26.19 -2.57
C GLN A 30 17.88 -27.73 -2.55
N THR A 31 19.02 -28.30 -2.15
CA THR A 31 19.28 -29.75 -2.16
C THR A 31 18.38 -30.58 -1.24
N HIS A 32 17.72 -29.94 -0.26
CA HIS A 32 16.83 -30.58 0.71
C HIS A 32 15.35 -30.45 0.37
N SER A 33 15.00 -29.75 -0.71
CA SER A 33 13.62 -29.56 -1.17
C SER A 33 13.41 -30.11 -2.57
N THR A 34 12.19 -30.59 -2.85
CA THR A 34 11.82 -30.88 -4.24
C THR A 34 11.56 -29.56 -4.96
N PRO A 35 11.78 -29.48 -6.30
CA PRO A 35 11.44 -28.29 -7.08
C PRO A 35 9.98 -27.81 -6.85
N LEU A 36 9.05 -28.75 -6.63
CA LEU A 36 7.66 -28.42 -6.33
C LEU A 36 7.52 -27.70 -4.98
N LEU A 37 8.28 -28.11 -3.96
CA LEU A 37 8.26 -27.43 -2.66
C LEU A 37 8.82 -26.00 -2.79
N GLY A 38 9.95 -25.81 -3.48
CA GLY A 38 10.51 -24.48 -3.72
C GLY A 38 9.56 -23.55 -4.50
N LEU A 39 8.82 -24.08 -5.47
CA LEU A 39 7.77 -23.34 -6.17
C LEU A 39 6.61 -22.98 -5.23
N THR A 40 6.20 -23.89 -4.36
CA THR A 40 5.13 -23.64 -3.38
C THR A 40 5.54 -22.57 -2.38
N GLU A 41 6.76 -22.66 -1.84
CA GLU A 41 7.31 -21.65 -0.92
C GLU A 41 7.40 -20.27 -1.59
N SER A 42 7.84 -20.23 -2.84
CA SER A 42 7.88 -18.99 -3.62
C SER A 42 6.48 -18.39 -3.80
N ALA A 43 5.50 -19.21 -4.16
CA ALA A 43 4.11 -18.76 -4.32
C ALA A 43 3.54 -18.24 -2.99
N VAL A 44 3.77 -18.93 -1.88
CA VAL A 44 3.34 -18.50 -0.54
C VAL A 44 3.99 -17.16 -0.17
N ALA A 45 5.30 -17.00 -0.40
CA ALA A 45 5.99 -15.74 -0.13
C ALA A 45 5.42 -14.58 -0.95
N ILE A 46 5.20 -14.79 -2.25
CA ILE A 46 4.66 -13.75 -3.16
C ILE A 46 3.23 -13.36 -2.76
N ILE A 47 2.35 -14.34 -2.54
CA ILE A 47 0.95 -14.09 -2.20
C ILE A 47 0.83 -13.41 -0.82
N SER A 48 1.57 -13.90 0.18
CA SER A 48 1.55 -13.30 1.52
C SER A 48 2.14 -11.88 1.53
N SER A 49 3.19 -11.63 0.74
CA SER A 49 3.75 -10.29 0.56
C SER A 49 2.73 -9.32 -0.05
N TRP A 50 2.01 -9.76 -1.07
CA TRP A 50 0.99 -8.96 -1.74
C TRP A 50 -0.19 -8.63 -0.80
N VAL A 51 -0.68 -9.60 -0.03
CA VAL A 51 -1.75 -9.38 0.96
C VAL A 51 -1.29 -8.46 2.09
N LEU A 52 -0.07 -8.67 2.62
CA LEU A 52 0.43 -7.83 3.71
C LEU A 52 0.84 -6.42 3.25
N ALA A 53 1.27 -6.25 2.00
CA ALA A 53 1.47 -4.93 1.42
C ALA A 53 0.13 -4.20 1.23
N ASP A 54 -0.93 -4.88 0.80
CA ASP A 54 -2.27 -4.29 0.73
C ASP A 54 -2.72 -3.78 2.10
N LEU A 55 -2.58 -4.59 3.16
CA LEU A 55 -2.85 -4.18 4.54
C LEU A 55 -1.96 -3.01 4.97
N GLY A 56 -0.65 -3.07 4.67
CA GLY A 56 0.32 -2.01 4.99
C GLY A 56 -0.05 -0.68 4.34
N SER A 57 -0.43 -0.73 3.05
CA SER A 57 -0.91 0.43 2.32
C SER A 57 -2.16 1.05 2.97
N GLY A 58 -3.08 0.22 3.46
CA GLY A 58 -4.29 0.67 4.14
C GLY A 58 -4.01 1.32 5.50
N ILE A 59 -3.11 0.75 6.30
CA ILE A 59 -2.71 1.34 7.59
C ILE A 59 -2.01 2.68 7.38
N LEU A 60 -1.10 2.77 6.41
CA LEU A 60 -0.44 4.03 6.08
C LEU A 60 -1.45 5.08 5.61
N HIS A 61 -2.31 4.72 4.65
CA HIS A 61 -3.34 5.61 4.10
C HIS A 61 -4.27 6.15 5.20
N TRP A 62 -4.85 5.26 5.99
CA TRP A 62 -5.67 5.66 7.14
C TRP A 62 -4.92 6.61 8.09
N SER A 63 -3.66 6.32 8.38
CA SER A 63 -2.89 7.12 9.35
C SER A 63 -2.62 8.54 8.84
N VAL A 64 -2.24 8.70 7.57
CA VAL A 64 -1.93 10.03 6.98
C VAL A 64 -3.19 10.84 6.65
N ASP A 65 -4.31 10.19 6.38
CA ASP A 65 -5.59 10.88 6.21
C ASP A 65 -6.13 11.44 7.52
N ASN A 66 -5.97 10.66 8.59
CA ASN A 66 -6.64 10.95 9.86
C ASN A 66 -5.79 11.73 10.87
N TYR A 67 -4.46 11.70 10.75
CA TYR A 67 -3.57 12.28 11.77
C TYR A 67 -2.49 13.15 11.18
N GLY A 68 -2.12 14.19 11.93
CA GLY A 68 -1.10 15.15 11.53
C GLY A 68 -1.58 16.16 10.48
N ASN A 69 -0.62 16.89 9.94
CA ASN A 69 -0.80 17.89 8.89
C ASN A 69 0.53 18.19 8.18
N GLY A 70 0.53 19.13 7.24
CA GLY A 70 1.72 19.51 6.48
C GLY A 70 2.92 20.00 7.30
N SER A 71 2.73 20.36 8.57
CA SER A 71 3.81 20.78 9.48
C SER A 71 4.37 19.63 10.33
N THR A 72 3.83 18.41 10.20
CA THR A 72 4.31 17.24 10.95
C THR A 72 5.76 16.92 10.55
N PRO A 73 6.70 16.79 11.52
CA PRO A 73 8.08 16.49 11.21
C PRO A 73 8.19 15.21 10.36
N ILE A 74 9.09 15.21 9.38
CA ILE A 74 9.39 14.09 8.46
C ILE A 74 8.21 13.75 7.53
N MET A 75 7.00 13.53 8.08
CA MET A 75 5.83 13.03 7.34
C MET A 75 4.95 14.12 6.75
N GLY A 76 5.14 15.40 7.10
CA GLY A 76 4.21 16.49 6.75
C GLY A 76 3.91 16.61 5.25
N ASN A 77 4.92 16.48 4.40
CA ASN A 77 4.73 16.52 2.94
C ASN A 77 3.90 15.34 2.40
N ILE A 78 4.00 14.17 3.04
CA ILE A 78 3.22 12.98 2.67
C ILE A 78 1.79 13.20 3.13
N ILE A 79 1.59 13.58 4.39
CA ILE A 79 0.28 13.87 4.98
C ILE A 79 -0.47 14.93 4.16
N ALA A 80 0.19 16.06 3.87
CA ALA A 80 -0.44 17.11 3.06
C ALA A 80 -0.81 16.64 1.65
N ALA A 81 -0.01 15.75 1.06
CA ALA A 81 -0.29 15.19 -0.27
C ALA A 81 -1.52 14.26 -0.24
N PHE A 82 -1.67 13.41 0.77
CA PHE A 82 -2.81 12.51 0.93
C PHE A 82 -4.08 13.29 1.26
N GLN A 83 -4.06 14.13 2.28
CA GLN A 83 -5.23 14.95 2.67
C GLN A 83 -5.66 15.91 1.55
N GLY A 84 -4.71 16.51 0.80
CA GLY A 84 -5.00 17.35 -0.36
C GLY A 84 -5.55 16.58 -1.55
N HIS A 85 -5.19 15.31 -1.68
CA HIS A 85 -5.65 14.43 -2.75
C HIS A 85 -7.18 14.22 -2.70
N HIS A 86 -7.80 14.18 -1.52
CA HIS A 86 -9.26 14.09 -1.38
C HIS A 86 -10.00 15.27 -2.01
N SER A 87 -9.38 16.45 -2.05
CA SER A 87 -9.96 17.64 -2.66
C SER A 87 -9.75 17.73 -4.17
N ALA A 88 -8.71 17.08 -4.71
CA ALA A 88 -8.33 17.13 -6.11
C ALA A 88 -7.79 15.76 -6.59
N PRO A 89 -8.60 14.69 -6.52
CA PRO A 89 -8.14 13.31 -6.75
C PRO A 89 -7.61 13.07 -8.17
N TRP A 90 -8.08 13.83 -9.16
CA TRP A 90 -7.61 13.68 -10.55
C TRP A 90 -6.14 14.09 -10.75
N THR A 91 -5.55 14.88 -9.87
CA THR A 91 -4.17 15.36 -10.03
C THR A 91 -3.12 14.24 -10.00
N ILE A 92 -3.43 13.10 -9.40
CA ILE A 92 -2.54 11.93 -9.43
C ILE A 92 -2.45 11.34 -10.84
N THR A 93 -3.51 11.45 -11.65
CA THR A 93 -3.55 10.89 -13.01
C THR A 93 -2.64 11.63 -13.99
N GLU A 94 -2.31 12.88 -13.68
CA GLU A 94 -1.40 13.71 -14.49
C GLU A 94 0.08 13.34 -14.31
N ARG A 95 0.41 12.52 -13.30
CA ARG A 95 1.79 12.14 -12.99
C ARG A 95 2.26 11.00 -13.89
N GLY A 96 3.43 11.14 -14.49
CA GLY A 96 4.12 10.02 -15.13
C GLY A 96 4.61 9.00 -14.09
N PHE A 97 4.70 7.72 -14.47
CA PHE A 97 5.04 6.60 -13.58
C PHE A 97 6.20 6.89 -12.62
N CYS A 98 7.37 7.22 -13.14
CA CYS A 98 8.54 7.48 -12.29
C CYS A 98 8.34 8.68 -11.35
N ASN A 99 7.63 9.72 -11.77
CA ASN A 99 7.31 10.86 -10.91
C ASN A 99 6.29 10.50 -9.81
N ASN A 100 5.45 9.51 -10.06
CA ASN A 100 4.46 9.04 -9.10
C ASN A 100 5.09 8.20 -7.99
N VAL A 101 6.03 7.29 -8.33
CA VAL A 101 6.53 6.26 -7.40
C VAL A 101 7.92 6.55 -6.80
N TYR A 102 8.72 7.49 -7.34
CA TYR A 102 10.13 7.67 -6.95
C TYR A 102 10.35 7.91 -5.46
N LYS A 103 9.41 8.59 -4.78
CA LYS A 103 9.53 8.89 -3.34
C LYS A 103 9.51 7.61 -2.50
N LEU A 104 8.80 6.59 -2.95
CA LEU A 104 8.72 5.29 -2.27
C LEU A 104 9.96 4.43 -2.51
N CYS A 105 10.76 4.73 -3.53
CA CYS A 105 12.05 4.08 -3.73
C CYS A 105 13.09 4.40 -2.62
N THR A 106 12.86 5.41 -1.77
CA THR A 106 13.71 5.68 -0.60
C THR A 106 13.41 4.71 0.55
N PRO A 107 12.17 4.65 1.08
CA PRO A 107 11.85 3.75 2.20
C PRO A 107 11.77 2.27 1.81
N PHE A 108 11.44 1.95 0.56
CA PHE A 108 11.23 0.57 0.08
C PHE A 108 12.24 0.13 -1.00
N GLY A 109 13.29 0.91 -1.22
CA GLY A 109 14.29 0.66 -2.27
C GLY A 109 15.39 -0.31 -1.85
N ILE A 110 16.44 -0.33 -2.66
CA ILE A 110 17.57 -1.26 -2.55
C ILE A 110 18.18 -1.31 -1.14
N PRO A 111 18.50 -0.17 -0.47
CA PRO A 111 19.13 -0.23 0.85
C PRO A 111 18.26 -0.93 1.88
N THR A 112 16.95 -0.68 1.87
CA THR A 112 15.99 -1.28 2.81
C THR A 112 15.87 -2.78 2.60
N VAL A 113 15.72 -3.23 1.34
CA VAL A 113 15.65 -4.65 1.03
C VAL A 113 16.93 -5.38 1.46
N LEU A 114 18.10 -4.82 1.14
CA LEU A 114 19.39 -5.43 1.54
C LEU A 114 19.56 -5.44 3.07
N ALA A 115 19.23 -4.37 3.77
CA ALA A 115 19.32 -4.31 5.22
C ALA A 115 18.41 -5.33 5.90
N LEU A 116 17.13 -5.43 5.48
CA LEU A 116 16.19 -6.41 6.03
C LEU A 116 16.59 -7.85 5.69
N SER A 117 17.06 -8.10 4.46
CA SER A 117 17.56 -9.43 4.08
C SER A 117 18.81 -9.82 4.86
N TYR A 118 19.69 -8.86 5.21
CA TYR A 118 20.85 -9.11 6.07
C TYR A 118 20.44 -9.64 7.45
N PHE A 119 19.40 -9.08 8.08
CA PHE A 119 18.91 -9.58 9.37
C PHE A 119 18.32 -10.98 9.31
N THR A 120 17.93 -11.45 8.13
CA THR A 120 17.48 -12.84 7.91
C THR A 120 18.59 -13.75 7.36
N GLY A 121 19.85 -13.28 7.36
CA GLY A 121 21.00 -14.01 6.81
C GLY A 121 20.90 -14.25 5.32
N PHE A 122 20.20 -13.40 4.59
CA PHE A 122 19.90 -13.58 3.15
C PHE A 122 19.22 -14.91 2.82
N ALA A 123 18.49 -15.52 3.78
CA ALA A 123 17.71 -16.73 3.51
C ALA A 123 16.69 -16.45 2.38
N PRO A 124 16.57 -17.34 1.36
CA PRO A 124 15.81 -17.04 0.14
C PRO A 124 14.34 -16.73 0.40
N LEU A 125 13.66 -17.50 1.26
CA LEU A 125 12.24 -17.33 1.52
C LEU A 125 11.90 -15.94 2.13
N PRO A 126 12.49 -15.53 3.27
CA PRO A 126 12.23 -14.19 3.81
C PRO A 126 12.76 -13.07 2.91
N SER A 127 13.87 -13.26 2.18
CA SER A 127 14.37 -12.27 1.23
C SER A 127 13.42 -12.06 0.06
N LEU A 128 12.82 -13.13 -0.46
CA LEU A 128 11.78 -13.03 -1.49
C LEU A 128 10.55 -12.27 -0.97
N PHE A 129 10.08 -12.63 0.23
CA PHE A 129 8.96 -11.95 0.87
C PHE A 129 9.24 -10.44 1.01
N ILE A 130 10.37 -10.05 1.59
CA ILE A 130 10.76 -8.65 1.80
C ILE A 130 10.82 -7.90 0.47
N THR A 131 11.44 -8.51 -0.54
CA THR A 131 11.63 -7.88 -1.86
C THR A 131 10.29 -7.62 -2.54
N VAL A 132 9.40 -8.61 -2.56
CA VAL A 132 8.08 -8.47 -3.18
C VAL A 132 7.21 -7.48 -2.39
N PHE A 133 7.22 -7.54 -1.05
CA PHE A 133 6.53 -6.57 -0.20
C PHE A 133 6.95 -5.13 -0.53
N CYS A 134 8.25 -4.85 -0.53
CA CYS A 134 8.78 -3.53 -0.85
C CYS A 134 8.44 -3.09 -2.28
N ALA A 135 8.47 -4.00 -3.26
CA ALA A 135 8.07 -3.70 -4.62
C ALA A 135 6.59 -3.32 -4.71
N MET A 136 5.70 -4.02 -4.00
CA MET A 136 4.27 -3.71 -3.96
C MET A 136 4.00 -2.35 -3.30
N GLU A 137 4.70 -2.01 -2.22
CA GLU A 137 4.60 -0.69 -1.60
C GLU A 137 5.03 0.43 -2.56
N ILE A 138 6.10 0.24 -3.35
CA ILE A 138 6.50 1.21 -4.38
C ILE A 138 5.42 1.34 -5.44
N LEU A 139 4.84 0.23 -5.90
CA LEU A 139 3.82 0.22 -6.94
C LEU A 139 2.46 0.71 -6.44
N SER A 140 2.21 0.75 -5.13
CA SER A 140 0.93 1.15 -4.54
C SER A 140 0.40 2.47 -5.10
N GLN A 141 1.28 3.47 -5.30
CA GLN A 141 0.90 4.76 -5.85
C GLN A 141 0.48 4.71 -7.33
N GLU A 142 1.02 3.78 -8.11
CA GLU A 142 0.58 3.63 -9.50
C GLU A 142 -0.74 2.86 -9.58
N LEU A 143 -0.93 1.83 -8.73
CA LEU A 143 -2.21 1.12 -8.59
C LEU A 143 -3.32 2.07 -8.11
N HIS A 144 -3.00 2.93 -7.14
CA HIS A 144 -3.86 4.02 -6.67
C HIS A 144 -4.22 4.98 -7.80
N LYS A 145 -3.25 5.46 -8.58
CA LYS A 145 -3.49 6.31 -9.74
C LYS A 145 -4.45 5.66 -10.73
N TRP A 146 -4.26 4.39 -11.05
CA TRP A 146 -5.13 3.67 -11.99
C TRP A 146 -6.57 3.57 -11.49
N SER A 147 -6.81 3.57 -10.18
CA SER A 147 -8.17 3.59 -9.63
C SER A 147 -8.90 4.92 -9.84
N HIS A 148 -8.16 6.02 -10.09
CA HIS A 148 -8.71 7.32 -10.46
C HIS A 148 -8.92 7.51 -11.97
N MET A 149 -8.42 6.60 -12.80
CA MET A 149 -8.52 6.68 -14.26
C MET A 149 -9.74 5.91 -14.76
N THR A 150 -10.35 6.38 -15.84
CA THR A 150 -11.47 5.66 -16.49
C THR A 150 -10.98 4.40 -17.23
N LYS A 151 -11.91 3.49 -17.55
CA LYS A 151 -11.59 2.28 -18.33
C LYS A 151 -10.91 2.56 -19.67
N LYS A 152 -11.14 3.75 -20.26
CA LYS A 152 -10.57 4.15 -21.56
C LYS A 152 -9.17 4.74 -21.43
N GLU A 153 -8.80 5.22 -20.25
CA GLU A 153 -7.52 5.88 -20.01
C GLU A 153 -6.42 4.89 -19.57
N VAL A 154 -6.81 3.73 -19.06
CA VAL A 154 -5.85 2.69 -18.67
C VAL A 154 -5.72 1.61 -19.75
N PRO A 155 -4.56 0.95 -19.87
CA PRO A 155 -4.41 -0.22 -20.74
C PRO A 155 -5.39 -1.35 -20.38
N GLY A 156 -5.78 -2.16 -21.35
CA GLY A 156 -6.73 -3.25 -21.13
C GLY A 156 -6.32 -4.26 -20.06
N TRP A 157 -5.01 -4.53 -19.90
CA TRP A 157 -4.52 -5.41 -18.87
C TRP A 157 -4.70 -4.83 -17.44
N VAL A 158 -4.67 -3.49 -17.28
CA VAL A 158 -5.00 -2.84 -16.00
C VAL A 158 -6.47 -3.03 -15.66
N ASN A 159 -7.36 -2.86 -16.64
CA ASN A 159 -8.79 -3.16 -16.45
C ASN A 159 -9.01 -4.60 -15.98
N TRP A 160 -8.33 -5.55 -16.64
CA TRP A 160 -8.39 -6.95 -16.26
C TRP A 160 -7.88 -7.15 -14.81
N MET A 161 -6.74 -6.58 -14.43
CA MET A 161 -6.24 -6.66 -13.05
C MET A 161 -7.25 -6.14 -12.02
N GLN A 162 -7.93 -5.04 -12.32
CA GLN A 162 -8.97 -4.49 -11.44
C GLN A 162 -10.21 -5.42 -11.37
N GLU A 163 -10.61 -6.01 -12.49
CA GLU A 163 -11.76 -6.92 -12.54
C GLU A 163 -11.53 -8.25 -11.79
N VAL A 164 -10.28 -8.75 -11.78
CA VAL A 164 -9.93 -10.00 -11.05
C VAL A 164 -9.41 -9.76 -9.64
N GLY A 165 -9.38 -8.50 -9.16
CA GLY A 165 -8.97 -8.16 -7.79
C GLY A 165 -7.46 -8.18 -7.55
N LEU A 166 -6.63 -8.11 -8.60
CA LEU A 166 -5.17 -7.97 -8.48
C LEU A 166 -4.74 -6.51 -8.27
N SER A 167 -5.58 -5.57 -8.62
CA SER A 167 -5.42 -4.13 -8.37
C SER A 167 -6.74 -3.58 -7.85
N ILE A 168 -6.66 -2.54 -7.00
CA ILE A 168 -7.86 -1.95 -6.42
C ILE A 168 -8.86 -1.51 -7.49
N HIS A 169 -10.13 -1.84 -7.28
CA HIS A 169 -11.19 -1.48 -8.21
C HIS A 169 -11.58 -0.01 -8.04
N ARG A 170 -11.93 0.64 -9.15
CA ARG A 170 -12.32 2.06 -9.19
C ARG A 170 -13.46 2.41 -8.24
N THR A 171 -14.46 1.54 -8.14
CA THR A 171 -15.63 1.78 -7.28
C THR A 171 -15.28 1.75 -5.81
N ASP A 172 -14.36 0.87 -5.40
CA ASP A 172 -13.97 0.71 -4.01
C ASP A 172 -13.19 1.95 -3.56
N HIS A 173 -12.25 2.38 -4.39
CA HIS A 173 -11.49 3.60 -4.10
C HIS A 173 -12.36 4.88 -4.22
N ALA A 174 -13.32 4.92 -5.16
CA ALA A 174 -14.28 6.00 -5.23
C ALA A 174 -15.22 6.06 -4.00
N ASN A 175 -15.50 4.93 -3.36
CA ASN A 175 -16.22 4.90 -2.09
C ASN A 175 -15.39 5.50 -0.95
N HIS A 176 -14.06 5.23 -0.93
CA HIS A 176 -13.16 5.87 0.01
C HIS A 176 -13.18 7.41 -0.12
N HIS A 177 -13.27 7.95 -1.34
CA HIS A 177 -13.33 9.40 -1.60
C HIS A 177 -14.66 10.08 -1.22
N LYS A 178 -15.59 9.38 -0.60
CA LYS A 178 -16.80 9.98 -0.02
C LYS A 178 -16.55 10.37 1.42
N ALA A 179 -16.84 11.64 1.76
CA ALA A 179 -16.74 12.09 3.14
C ALA A 179 -17.62 11.22 4.08
N PRO A 180 -17.15 10.89 5.27
CA PRO A 180 -15.97 11.39 5.98
C PRO A 180 -14.67 10.64 5.65
N TYR A 181 -14.55 9.98 4.49
CA TYR A 181 -13.39 9.24 3.99
C TYR A 181 -13.06 8.02 4.86
N GLU A 182 -14.10 7.31 5.27
CA GLU A 182 -13.98 6.09 6.06
C GLU A 182 -14.02 4.84 5.19
N GLY A 183 -13.26 3.81 5.57
CA GLY A 183 -13.21 2.54 4.86
C GLY A 183 -12.41 2.56 3.56
N ASN A 184 -12.23 1.39 2.97
CA ASN A 184 -11.53 1.16 1.70
C ASN A 184 -10.12 1.79 1.62
N TYR A 185 -9.36 1.78 2.72
CA TYR A 185 -8.06 2.41 2.81
C TYR A 185 -6.94 1.65 2.06
N CYS A 186 -7.08 0.32 1.85
CA CYS A 186 -6.09 -0.47 1.13
C CYS A 186 -6.14 -0.16 -0.37
N ILE A 187 -5.00 0.23 -0.95
CA ILE A 187 -4.92 0.79 -2.31
C ILE A 187 -4.10 -0.05 -3.30
N ILE A 188 -3.59 -1.21 -2.88
CA ILE A 188 -2.91 -2.14 -3.80
C ILE A 188 -3.92 -2.97 -4.55
N SER A 189 -4.68 -3.80 -3.85
CA SER A 189 -5.73 -4.64 -4.45
C SER A 189 -7.09 -4.43 -3.82
N GLY A 190 -7.12 -3.94 -2.57
CA GLY A 190 -8.32 -3.79 -1.77
C GLY A 190 -8.82 -5.12 -1.19
N ILE A 191 -8.07 -6.22 -1.32
CA ILE A 191 -8.48 -7.54 -0.81
C ILE A 191 -8.70 -7.55 0.69
N CYS A 192 -7.98 -6.73 1.44
CA CYS A 192 -8.12 -6.59 2.89
C CYS A 192 -9.30 -5.70 3.29
N ASN A 193 -9.78 -4.80 2.43
CA ASN A 193 -10.81 -3.82 2.76
C ASN A 193 -12.10 -4.45 3.34
N PRO A 194 -12.71 -5.48 2.74
CA PRO A 194 -13.95 -6.04 3.27
C PRO A 194 -13.82 -6.53 4.72
N ALA A 195 -12.71 -7.19 5.05
CA ALA A 195 -12.48 -7.70 6.40
C ALA A 195 -12.20 -6.58 7.40
N LEU A 196 -11.42 -5.58 7.02
CA LEU A 196 -11.07 -4.43 7.86
C LEU A 196 -12.30 -3.55 8.13
N ASP A 197 -13.10 -3.30 7.10
CA ASP A 197 -14.29 -2.48 7.19
C ASP A 197 -15.39 -3.17 8.00
N GLN A 198 -15.71 -4.44 7.70
CA GLN A 198 -16.71 -5.22 8.45
C GLN A 198 -16.36 -5.42 9.93
N SER A 199 -15.06 -5.55 10.24
CA SER A 199 -14.61 -5.65 11.64
C SER A 199 -14.57 -4.32 12.38
N GLY A 200 -14.72 -3.20 11.68
CA GLY A 200 -14.53 -1.86 12.23
C GLY A 200 -13.08 -1.61 12.69
N PHE A 201 -12.11 -2.25 12.03
CA PHE A 201 -10.70 -2.22 12.43
C PHE A 201 -10.18 -0.79 12.61
N PHE A 202 -10.37 0.06 11.62
CA PHE A 202 -9.89 1.43 11.67
C PHE A 202 -10.63 2.28 12.71
N ARG A 203 -11.94 2.06 12.91
CA ARG A 203 -12.71 2.71 13.99
C ARG A 203 -12.18 2.32 15.37
N ARG A 204 -11.83 1.06 15.58
CA ARG A 204 -11.19 0.59 16.82
C ARG A 204 -9.82 1.22 17.04
N LEU A 205 -9.02 1.38 15.98
CA LEU A 205 -7.73 2.09 16.07
C LEU A 205 -7.92 3.56 16.41
N GLU A 206 -8.90 4.25 15.84
CA GLU A 206 -9.20 5.64 16.19
C GLU A 206 -9.61 5.79 17.66
N HIS A 207 -10.47 4.89 18.14
CA HIS A 207 -10.86 4.85 19.55
C HIS A 207 -9.65 4.60 20.48
N LEU A 208 -8.76 3.68 20.08
CA LEU A 208 -7.52 3.39 20.81
C LEU A 208 -6.60 4.62 20.86
N VAL A 209 -6.35 5.28 19.72
CA VAL A 209 -5.52 6.50 19.63
C VAL A 209 -6.10 7.60 20.54
N TYR A 210 -7.41 7.82 20.46
CA TYR A 210 -8.07 8.81 21.30
C TYR A 210 -7.93 8.51 22.79
N ASN A 211 -8.08 7.24 23.20
CA ASN A 211 -7.91 6.84 24.60
C ASN A 211 -6.47 7.00 25.11
N ILE A 212 -5.48 6.87 24.23
CA ILE A 212 -4.07 7.00 24.61
C ILE A 212 -3.64 8.47 24.75
N ASN A 213 -4.06 9.34 23.84
CA ASN A 213 -3.51 10.69 23.73
C ASN A 213 -4.54 11.82 23.52
N GLY A 214 -5.84 11.50 23.43
CA GLY A 214 -6.91 12.48 23.24
C GLY A 214 -6.99 13.07 21.82
N VAL A 215 -6.22 12.54 20.86
CA VAL A 215 -6.21 13.06 19.49
C VAL A 215 -7.35 12.46 18.68
N GLU A 216 -8.20 13.31 18.15
CA GLU A 216 -9.33 12.93 17.27
C GLU A 216 -8.85 12.73 15.83
N SER A 217 -9.40 11.72 15.15
CA SER A 217 -9.20 11.53 13.72
C SER A 217 -9.84 12.67 12.91
N ASN A 218 -9.34 12.91 11.69
CA ASN A 218 -9.98 13.88 10.80
C ASN A 218 -11.38 13.45 10.37
N ALA A 219 -11.63 12.14 10.23
CA ALA A 219 -12.97 11.62 9.96
C ALA A 219 -13.98 12.02 11.04
N TRP A 220 -13.58 11.97 12.33
CA TRP A 220 -14.43 12.42 13.43
C TRP A 220 -14.70 13.92 13.43
N LYS A 221 -13.72 14.72 13.00
CA LYS A 221 -13.90 16.18 12.85
C LYS A 221 -14.86 16.53 11.72
N LEU A 222 -14.92 15.70 10.70
CA LEU A 222 -15.84 15.84 9.57
C LEU A 222 -17.24 15.34 9.92
N ASP A 223 -17.35 14.30 10.76
CA ASP A 223 -18.63 13.70 11.17
C ASP A 223 -18.67 13.43 12.67
N GLY A 224 -19.34 14.33 13.41
CA GLY A 224 -19.54 14.21 14.87
C GLY A 224 -20.44 13.02 15.26
N ALA A 225 -21.31 12.55 14.37
CA ALA A 225 -22.12 11.36 14.63
C ALA A 225 -21.25 10.10 14.59
N LEU A 226 -20.32 10.00 13.63
CA LEU A 226 -19.31 8.94 13.58
C LEU A 226 -18.46 8.90 14.85
N ARG A 227 -18.00 10.08 15.32
CA ARG A 227 -17.27 10.19 16.59
C ARG A 227 -18.07 9.62 17.76
N THR A 228 -19.31 10.06 17.91
CA THR A 228 -20.19 9.62 19.01
C THR A 228 -20.43 8.11 18.96
N LYS A 229 -20.72 7.58 17.79
CA LYS A 229 -20.91 6.16 17.51
C LYS A 229 -19.68 5.34 17.93
N THR A 230 -18.49 5.77 17.49
CA THR A 230 -17.23 5.10 17.81
C THR A 230 -16.92 5.12 19.31
N LEU A 231 -17.11 6.26 19.99
CA LEU A 231 -16.87 6.38 21.42
C LEU A 231 -17.84 5.53 22.26
N ASN A 232 -19.05 5.26 21.75
CA ASN A 232 -20.02 4.34 22.36
C ASN A 232 -19.72 2.86 22.07
N GLY A 233 -18.64 2.55 21.37
CA GLY A 233 -18.23 1.17 21.06
C GLY A 233 -18.93 0.57 19.86
N ASP A 234 -19.66 1.36 19.08
CA ASP A 234 -20.20 0.93 17.78
C ASP A 234 -19.19 1.28 16.67
N TYR A 235 -18.55 0.26 16.13
CA TYR A 235 -17.50 0.36 15.11
C TYR A 235 -18.00 0.02 13.70
N SER A 236 -19.31 -0.15 13.50
CA SER A 236 -19.87 -0.43 12.17
C SER A 236 -19.69 0.77 11.23
N LEU A 237 -19.38 0.53 9.96
CA LEU A 237 -19.40 1.53 8.89
C LEU A 237 -20.83 1.82 8.44
#